data_01cc6a707b5657eb6b7e78071977751d
#
_entry.id   01cc6a707b5657eb6b7e78071977751d
#
_cell.length_a   1.000
_cell.length_b   1.000
_cell.length_c   1.000
_cell.angle_alpha   90.00
_cell.angle_beta   90.00
_cell.angle_gamma   90.00
#
_symmetry.space_group_name_H-M   'P 1'
#
loop_
_entity.id
_entity.type
_entity.pdbx_description
1 polymer ?
#
loop_
_entity_poly.entity_id
_entity_poly.type
_entity_poly.pdbx_seq_one_letter_code
_entity_poly.pdbx_strand_id
1 'polypeptide(L)'
;MSKEKEEVNKEPSKFDKLKEMWKDKRGRAKIKLCLYLIFFVGVVIFARVLGYQNSKLPHNDNVNNNSFIYTLKDNYEYDINIEKDNNKYNYHGRKLGLNESIKVKDDNKEGYYYVMNNKYYSLDNKGNYILSTSEEVYPYINYKFMNINFIKELIKDSTKDGNVYKVKLSTLVLNNTSDNYITIEINEDTKTITIDYTELFKIDDSSINKVLVTMTYSNINQILSLEE
;
A
#
# COMPACT_ATOMS: atom_id res chain seq x y z
N MET A 1 -9.68 86.83 -17.35
CA MET A 1 -9.92 85.56 -17.99
C MET A 1 -9.40 84.50 -17.05
N SER A 2 -10.33 83.93 -16.31
CA SER A 2 -10.07 82.82 -15.33
C SER A 2 -10.18 81.54 -16.10
N LYS A 3 -9.14 80.70 -16.05
CA LYS A 3 -9.16 79.29 -16.60
C LYS A 3 -9.67 78.38 -15.48
N GLU A 4 -10.92 77.98 -15.56
CA GLU A 4 -11.44 76.85 -14.79
C GLU A 4 -10.74 75.57 -15.25
N LYS A 5 -10.11 74.93 -14.31
CA LYS A 5 -9.57 73.53 -14.52
C LYS A 5 -10.75 72.59 -14.28
N GLU A 6 -11.22 71.95 -15.35
CA GLU A 6 -12.07 70.77 -15.25
C GLU A 6 -11.31 69.64 -14.49
N GLU A 7 -11.69 69.35 -13.27
CA GLU A 7 -11.28 68.12 -12.58
C GLU A 7 -12.04 66.95 -13.21
N VAL A 8 -11.31 66.19 -14.04
CA VAL A 8 -11.80 64.93 -14.58
C VAL A 8 -11.88 63.92 -13.43
N ASN A 9 -13.11 63.67 -13.00
CA ASN A 9 -13.44 62.70 -11.96
C ASN A 9 -13.12 61.28 -12.51
N LYS A 10 -11.88 60.82 -12.34
CA LYS A 10 -11.49 59.45 -12.69
C LYS A 10 -12.10 58.49 -11.68
N GLU A 11 -12.98 57.60 -12.14
CA GLU A 11 -13.45 56.49 -11.30
C GLU A 11 -12.26 55.74 -10.68
N PRO A 12 -12.33 55.44 -9.37
CA PRO A 12 -11.24 54.77 -8.67
C PRO A 12 -11.01 53.40 -9.30
N SER A 13 -9.74 53.09 -9.59
CA SER A 13 -9.35 51.81 -10.18
C SER A 13 -9.77 50.66 -9.25
N LYS A 14 -9.94 49.45 -9.82
CA LYS A 14 -10.26 48.24 -9.02
C LYS A 14 -9.22 48.01 -7.91
N PHE A 15 -7.97 48.40 -8.14
CA PHE A 15 -6.88 48.36 -7.16
C PHE A 15 -7.08 49.36 -6.01
N ASP A 16 -7.59 50.57 -6.28
CA ASP A 16 -7.83 51.56 -5.24
C ASP A 16 -9.00 51.15 -4.33
N LYS A 17 -10.05 50.55 -4.91
CA LYS A 17 -11.15 49.95 -4.14
C LYS A 17 -10.68 48.82 -3.22
N LEU A 18 -9.74 47.96 -3.71
CA LEU A 18 -9.16 46.89 -2.93
C LEU A 18 -8.29 47.43 -1.78
N LYS A 19 -7.55 48.50 -2.01
CA LYS A 19 -6.71 49.19 -1.03
C LYS A 19 -7.53 49.87 0.07
N GLU A 20 -8.70 50.44 -0.29
CA GLU A 20 -9.65 50.95 0.68
C GLU A 20 -10.30 49.84 1.52
N MET A 21 -10.74 48.76 0.91
CA MET A 21 -11.25 47.60 1.62
C MET A 21 -10.22 47.01 2.60
N TRP A 22 -8.92 47.10 2.29
CA TRP A 22 -7.84 46.62 3.21
C TRP A 22 -7.69 47.48 4.45
N LYS A 23 -8.11 48.77 4.40
CA LYS A 23 -8.05 49.69 5.57
C LYS A 23 -9.12 49.37 6.60
N ASP A 24 -10.29 48.91 6.17
CA ASP A 24 -11.37 48.52 7.05
C ASP A 24 -11.23 47.13 7.63
N LYS A 25 -11.58 46.96 8.93
CA LYS A 25 -11.49 45.67 9.63
C LYS A 25 -12.40 44.58 9.01
N ARG A 26 -13.59 44.98 8.55
CA ARG A 26 -14.54 44.08 7.87
C ARG A 26 -14.10 43.78 6.43
N GLY A 27 -13.53 44.76 5.73
CA GLY A 27 -12.93 44.58 4.40
C GLY A 27 -11.76 43.59 4.40
N ARG A 28 -10.85 43.73 5.37
CA ARG A 28 -9.74 42.76 5.55
C ARG A 28 -10.22 41.33 5.78
N ALA A 29 -11.29 41.15 6.58
CA ALA A 29 -11.85 39.81 6.80
C ALA A 29 -12.40 39.19 5.51
N LYS A 30 -13.12 39.98 4.68
CA LYS A 30 -13.61 39.52 3.37
C LYS A 30 -12.48 39.15 2.41
N ILE A 31 -11.43 39.98 2.33
CA ILE A 31 -10.26 39.71 1.45
C ILE A 31 -9.56 38.43 1.90
N LYS A 32 -9.34 38.25 3.21
CA LYS A 32 -8.78 37.01 3.73
C LYS A 32 -9.62 35.79 3.39
N LEU A 33 -10.94 35.87 3.55
CA LEU A 33 -11.85 34.77 3.19
C LEU A 33 -11.74 34.41 1.70
N CYS A 34 -11.74 35.43 0.82
CA CYS A 34 -11.56 35.20 -0.62
C CYS A 34 -10.21 34.53 -0.93
N LEU A 35 -9.11 34.94 -0.28
CA LEU A 35 -7.80 34.32 -0.46
C LEU A 35 -7.79 32.87 0.01
N TYR A 36 -8.43 32.56 1.14
CA TYR A 36 -8.57 31.16 1.60
C TYR A 36 -9.38 30.31 0.62
N LEU A 37 -10.47 30.86 0.06
CA LEU A 37 -11.27 30.15 -0.93
C LEU A 37 -10.45 29.87 -2.22
N ILE A 38 -9.71 30.87 -2.71
CA ILE A 38 -8.85 30.72 -3.89
C ILE A 38 -7.77 29.65 -3.62
N PHE A 39 -7.13 29.69 -2.44
CA PHE A 39 -6.14 28.71 -2.03
C PHE A 39 -6.75 27.31 -1.96
N PHE A 40 -7.92 27.16 -1.33
CA PHE A 40 -8.61 25.88 -1.21
C PHE A 40 -8.99 25.31 -2.59
N VAL A 41 -9.54 26.12 -3.48
CA VAL A 41 -9.83 25.71 -4.87
C VAL A 41 -8.55 25.31 -5.59
N GLY A 42 -7.47 26.06 -5.41
CA GLY A 42 -6.15 25.72 -5.96
C GLY A 42 -5.64 24.36 -5.50
N VAL A 43 -5.76 24.07 -4.20
CA VAL A 43 -5.38 22.76 -3.63
C VAL A 43 -6.24 21.62 -4.19
N VAL A 44 -7.56 21.83 -4.33
CA VAL A 44 -8.47 20.82 -4.92
C VAL A 44 -8.15 20.57 -6.39
N ILE A 45 -7.87 21.62 -7.17
CA ILE A 45 -7.46 21.48 -8.58
C ILE A 45 -6.13 20.74 -8.66
N PHE A 46 -5.16 21.11 -7.83
CA PHE A 46 -3.83 20.47 -7.79
C PHE A 46 -3.94 18.99 -7.41
N ALA A 47 -4.73 18.66 -6.39
CA ALA A 47 -5.01 17.28 -6.00
C ALA A 47 -5.67 16.47 -7.14
N ARG A 48 -6.61 17.09 -7.90
CA ARG A 48 -7.21 16.44 -9.08
C ARG A 48 -6.23 16.24 -10.21
N VAL A 49 -5.35 17.22 -10.46
CA VAL A 49 -4.31 17.09 -11.51
C VAL A 49 -3.31 16.00 -11.16
N LEU A 50 -2.86 15.93 -9.89
CA LEU A 50 -2.00 14.84 -9.42
C LEU A 50 -2.71 13.49 -9.48
N GLY A 51 -3.97 13.41 -9.04
CA GLY A 51 -4.78 12.19 -9.14
C GLY A 51 -4.98 11.75 -10.60
N TYR A 52 -5.19 12.69 -11.52
CA TYR A 52 -5.32 12.40 -12.95
C TYR A 52 -4.00 11.99 -13.60
N GLN A 53 -2.85 12.56 -13.18
CA GLN A 53 -1.54 12.12 -13.64
C GLN A 53 -1.21 10.70 -13.12
N ASN A 54 -1.55 10.39 -11.87
CA ASN A 54 -1.40 9.05 -11.31
C ASN A 54 -2.34 8.03 -11.97
N SER A 55 -3.54 8.43 -12.42
CA SER A 55 -4.45 7.57 -13.17
C SER A 55 -4.03 7.34 -14.64
N LYS A 56 -3.08 8.14 -15.14
CA LYS A 56 -2.46 7.99 -16.47
C LYS A 56 -1.13 7.23 -16.44
N LEU A 57 -0.67 6.74 -15.29
CA LEU A 57 0.34 5.69 -15.29
C LEU A 57 -0.18 4.56 -16.18
N PRO A 58 0.63 4.01 -17.08
CA PRO A 58 0.18 3.00 -18.00
C PRO A 58 -0.52 1.90 -17.19
N HIS A 59 -1.83 1.86 -17.31
CA HIS A 59 -2.61 0.75 -16.79
C HIS A 59 -2.08 -0.47 -17.52
N ASN A 60 -1.43 -1.35 -16.79
CA ASN A 60 -0.88 -2.54 -17.39
C ASN A 60 -2.06 -3.44 -17.75
N ASP A 61 -2.55 -3.33 -19.00
CA ASP A 61 -3.63 -4.16 -19.53
C ASP A 61 -3.30 -5.67 -19.51
N ASN A 62 -2.09 -6.01 -19.06
CA ASN A 62 -1.60 -7.37 -18.84
C ASN A 62 -2.06 -8.00 -17.51
N VAL A 63 -2.83 -7.29 -16.69
CA VAL A 63 -3.43 -7.89 -15.49
C VAL A 63 -4.55 -8.82 -15.95
N ASN A 64 -4.26 -10.13 -15.93
CA ASN A 64 -5.27 -11.13 -16.20
C ASN A 64 -6.28 -11.14 -15.04
N ASN A 65 -7.39 -10.41 -15.18
CA ASN A 65 -8.46 -10.32 -14.20
C ASN A 65 -9.08 -11.69 -13.84
N ASN A 66 -8.79 -12.73 -14.63
CA ASN A 66 -9.21 -14.10 -14.38
C ASN A 66 -8.23 -14.89 -13.49
N SER A 67 -7.09 -14.30 -13.09
CA SER A 67 -6.16 -14.97 -12.19
C SER A 67 -6.79 -15.21 -10.82
N PHE A 68 -6.50 -16.37 -10.22
CA PHE A 68 -7.01 -16.76 -8.90
C PHE A 68 -6.70 -15.72 -7.83
N ILE A 69 -5.57 -15.00 -7.97
CA ILE A 69 -5.15 -13.96 -7.03
C ILE A 69 -6.25 -12.89 -6.81
N TYR A 70 -7.03 -12.57 -7.85
CA TYR A 70 -8.13 -11.61 -7.76
C TYR A 70 -9.40 -12.20 -7.16
N THR A 71 -9.51 -13.54 -7.08
CA THR A 71 -10.61 -14.22 -6.39
C THR A 71 -10.36 -14.34 -4.89
N LEU A 72 -9.10 -14.23 -4.44
CA LEU A 72 -8.75 -14.23 -3.03
C LEU A 72 -9.26 -12.94 -2.38
N LYS A 73 -10.23 -13.09 -1.48
CA LYS A 73 -10.79 -12.00 -0.68
C LYS A 73 -10.43 -12.21 0.79
N ASP A 74 -11.30 -12.89 1.50
CA ASP A 74 -11.29 -13.02 2.96
C ASP A 74 -11.74 -14.41 3.46
N ASN A 75 -11.76 -15.40 2.55
CA ASN A 75 -12.11 -16.79 2.89
C ASN A 75 -11.22 -17.75 2.10
N TYR A 76 -10.15 -18.23 2.73
CA TYR A 76 -9.20 -19.18 2.14
C TYR A 76 -8.27 -19.76 3.20
N GLU A 77 -7.67 -20.88 2.86
CA GLU A 77 -6.55 -21.49 3.57
C GLU A 77 -5.25 -21.22 2.82
N TYR A 78 -4.14 -21.08 3.51
CA TYR A 78 -2.86 -20.84 2.89
C TYR A 78 -1.70 -21.53 3.58
N ASP A 79 -0.70 -21.87 2.78
CA ASP A 79 0.63 -22.30 3.22
C ASP A 79 1.67 -21.32 2.68
N ILE A 80 2.47 -20.72 3.56
CA ILE A 80 3.56 -19.83 3.19
C ILE A 80 4.87 -20.44 3.63
N ASN A 81 5.77 -20.62 2.66
CA ASN A 81 7.14 -21.05 2.89
C ASN A 81 8.09 -19.89 2.62
N ILE A 82 8.91 -19.54 3.59
CA ILE A 82 9.93 -18.50 3.46
C ILE A 82 11.30 -19.17 3.52
N GLU A 83 12.11 -18.97 2.48
CA GLU A 83 13.53 -19.31 2.49
C GLU A 83 14.34 -18.04 2.60
N LYS A 84 15.05 -17.87 3.72
CA LYS A 84 15.99 -16.75 3.91
C LYS A 84 17.37 -17.33 4.14
N ASP A 85 18.22 -17.22 3.12
CA ASP A 85 19.51 -17.91 3.02
C ASP A 85 19.36 -19.44 3.24
N ASN A 86 19.88 -19.97 4.35
CA ASN A 86 19.81 -21.39 4.68
C ASN A 86 18.64 -21.74 5.63
N ASN A 87 17.85 -20.76 6.06
CA ASN A 87 16.77 -20.96 7.01
C ASN A 87 15.43 -21.10 6.29
N LYS A 88 14.55 -21.94 6.84
CA LYS A 88 13.20 -22.16 6.32
C LYS A 88 12.17 -21.93 7.42
N TYR A 89 11.12 -21.19 7.06
CA TYR A 89 10.02 -20.84 7.95
C TYR A 89 8.71 -21.13 7.26
N ASN A 90 7.79 -21.78 7.97
CA ASN A 90 6.51 -22.19 7.41
C ASN A 90 5.37 -21.54 8.20
N TYR A 91 4.41 -21.02 7.49
CA TYR A 91 3.14 -20.53 8.04
C TYR A 91 2.02 -21.32 7.39
N HIS A 92 1.14 -21.87 8.20
CA HIS A 92 -0.12 -22.42 7.75
C HIS A 92 -1.25 -21.62 8.37
N GLY A 93 -2.21 -21.15 7.60
CA GLY A 93 -3.25 -20.29 8.11
C GLY A 93 -4.60 -20.46 7.41
N ARG A 94 -5.66 -20.09 8.16
CA ARG A 94 -7.03 -20.01 7.67
C ARG A 94 -7.55 -18.62 7.89
N LYS A 95 -8.11 -18.04 6.85
CA LYS A 95 -8.72 -16.72 6.88
C LYS A 95 -10.22 -16.83 6.67
N LEU A 96 -10.98 -16.21 7.57
CA LEU A 96 -12.43 -16.12 7.51
C LEU A 96 -12.89 -14.71 7.89
N GLY A 97 -13.21 -13.90 6.92
CA GLY A 97 -13.54 -12.49 7.10
C GLY A 97 -12.35 -11.69 7.63
N LEU A 98 -12.55 -11.03 8.76
CA LEU A 98 -11.51 -10.24 9.44
C LEU A 98 -10.66 -11.08 10.41
N ASN A 99 -11.00 -12.35 10.57
CA ASN A 99 -10.35 -13.22 11.51
C ASN A 99 -9.44 -14.23 10.79
N GLU A 100 -8.38 -14.65 11.47
CA GLU A 100 -7.38 -15.53 10.91
C GLU A 100 -6.79 -16.41 12.01
N SER A 101 -6.59 -17.70 11.76
CA SER A 101 -5.76 -18.59 12.56
C SER A 101 -4.45 -18.84 11.85
N ILE A 102 -3.34 -18.84 12.58
CA ILE A 102 -2.00 -18.95 12.03
C ILE A 102 -1.18 -19.92 12.86
N LYS A 103 -0.67 -20.94 12.22
CA LYS A 103 0.33 -21.83 12.77
C LYS A 103 1.68 -21.47 12.15
N VAL A 104 2.65 -21.13 12.98
CA VAL A 104 4.01 -20.81 12.56
C VAL A 104 4.92 -21.94 12.98
N LYS A 105 5.74 -22.40 12.06
CA LYS A 105 6.72 -23.46 12.32
C LYS A 105 8.09 -23.04 11.78
N ASP A 106 9.09 -23.05 12.64
CA ASP A 106 10.50 -23.02 12.28
C ASP A 106 11.14 -24.36 12.69
N ASP A 107 12.46 -24.52 12.45
CA ASP A 107 13.18 -25.75 12.73
C ASP A 107 13.11 -26.19 14.22
N ASN A 108 12.83 -25.25 15.14
CA ASN A 108 12.94 -25.47 16.58
C ASN A 108 11.66 -25.18 17.37
N LYS A 109 10.70 -24.47 16.78
CA LYS A 109 9.50 -23.98 17.49
C LYS A 109 8.27 -24.07 16.63
N GLU A 110 7.15 -24.31 17.30
CA GLU A 110 5.82 -24.22 16.72
C GLU A 110 4.98 -23.28 17.58
N GLY A 111 4.30 -22.32 16.93
CA GLY A 111 3.45 -21.34 17.60
C GLY A 111 2.08 -21.25 16.94
N TYR A 112 1.05 -21.03 17.75
CA TYR A 112 -0.33 -20.82 17.28
C TYR A 112 -0.78 -19.41 17.64
N TYR A 113 -1.26 -18.70 16.62
CA TYR A 113 -1.70 -17.31 16.73
C TYR A 113 -3.07 -17.13 16.10
N TYR A 114 -3.75 -16.09 16.55
CA TYR A 114 -5.03 -15.67 16.00
C TYR A 114 -5.01 -14.18 15.70
N VAL A 115 -5.59 -13.79 14.60
CA VAL A 115 -5.88 -12.38 14.30
C VAL A 115 -7.39 -12.20 14.43
N MET A 116 -7.82 -11.30 15.30
CA MET A 116 -9.22 -10.96 15.49
C MET A 116 -9.36 -9.43 15.53
N ASN A 117 -10.15 -8.87 14.64
CA ASN A 117 -10.35 -7.43 14.53
C ASN A 117 -9.02 -6.65 14.47
N ASN A 118 -8.09 -7.10 13.64
CA ASN A 118 -6.74 -6.53 13.44
C ASN A 118 -5.83 -6.53 14.69
N LYS A 119 -6.13 -7.37 15.67
CA LYS A 119 -5.26 -7.59 16.83
C LYS A 119 -4.75 -9.03 16.82
N TYR A 120 -3.51 -9.20 17.22
CA TYR A 120 -2.84 -10.50 17.28
C TYR A 120 -2.97 -11.09 18.68
N TYR A 121 -3.14 -12.39 18.76
CA TYR A 121 -3.25 -13.13 20.00
C TYR A 121 -2.47 -14.44 19.87
N SER A 122 -1.84 -14.86 20.97
CA SER A 122 -1.34 -16.22 21.17
C SER A 122 -2.22 -16.94 22.21
N LEU A 123 -2.08 -18.27 22.33
CA LEU A 123 -2.72 -19.02 23.40
C LEU A 123 -1.72 -19.33 24.52
N ASP A 124 -2.12 -19.14 25.77
CA ASP A 124 -1.36 -19.63 26.91
C ASP A 124 -1.56 -21.16 27.08
N ASN A 125 -0.85 -21.74 28.04
CA ASN A 125 -0.93 -23.17 28.35
C ASN A 125 -2.32 -23.63 28.87
N LYS A 126 -3.22 -22.65 29.14
CA LYS A 126 -4.60 -22.90 29.60
C LYS A 126 -5.62 -22.64 28.49
N GLY A 127 -5.17 -22.25 27.29
CA GLY A 127 -6.03 -21.91 26.17
C GLY A 127 -6.64 -20.49 26.23
N ASN A 128 -6.10 -19.59 27.07
CA ASN A 128 -6.55 -18.21 27.09
C ASN A 128 -5.83 -17.39 26.01
N TYR A 129 -6.55 -16.46 25.40
CA TYR A 129 -5.97 -15.51 24.45
C TYR A 129 -5.13 -14.45 25.16
N ILE A 130 -3.85 -14.36 24.81
CA ILE A 130 -2.92 -13.34 25.25
C ILE A 130 -2.62 -12.42 24.08
N LEU A 131 -2.68 -11.10 24.29
CA LEU A 131 -2.35 -10.13 23.26
C LEU A 131 -0.89 -10.31 22.82
N SER A 132 -0.68 -10.39 21.51
CA SER A 132 0.61 -10.55 20.84
C SER A 132 0.87 -9.38 19.88
N THR A 133 2.02 -9.33 19.25
CA THR A 133 2.39 -8.33 18.24
C THR A 133 2.56 -8.95 16.87
N SER A 134 2.54 -8.14 15.82
CA SER A 134 2.83 -8.62 14.46
C SER A 134 4.24 -9.17 14.32
N GLU A 135 5.21 -8.60 15.06
CA GLU A 135 6.61 -9.02 15.05
C GLU A 135 6.81 -10.38 15.73
N GLU A 136 5.97 -10.72 16.71
CA GLU A 136 5.97 -12.06 17.34
C GLU A 136 5.38 -13.12 16.40
N VAL A 137 4.35 -12.75 15.62
CA VAL A 137 3.75 -13.65 14.63
C VAL A 137 4.62 -13.81 13.39
N TYR A 138 5.22 -12.71 12.94
CA TYR A 138 6.03 -12.66 11.71
C TYR A 138 7.47 -12.19 12.00
N PRO A 139 8.26 -12.94 12.76
CA PRO A 139 9.59 -12.51 13.19
C PRO A 139 10.63 -12.50 12.06
N TYR A 140 10.38 -13.20 10.95
CA TYR A 140 11.38 -13.46 9.90
C TYR A 140 11.23 -12.54 8.68
N ILE A 141 10.00 -12.11 8.41
CA ILE A 141 9.67 -11.19 7.33
C ILE A 141 8.43 -10.38 7.71
N ASN A 142 8.41 -9.10 7.37
CA ASN A 142 7.24 -8.28 7.63
C ASN A 142 6.02 -8.80 6.88
N TYR A 143 4.88 -8.90 7.57
CA TYR A 143 3.59 -9.36 7.00
C TYR A 143 3.21 -8.66 5.69
N LYS A 144 3.62 -7.38 5.51
CA LYS A 144 3.38 -6.63 4.28
C LYS A 144 3.82 -7.41 3.03
N PHE A 145 4.96 -8.11 3.08
CA PHE A 145 5.52 -8.84 1.94
C PHE A 145 4.78 -10.15 1.62
N MET A 146 3.89 -10.58 2.52
CA MET A 146 3.02 -11.75 2.33
C MET A 146 1.56 -11.35 2.10
N ASN A 147 1.24 -10.06 2.22
CA ASN A 147 -0.12 -9.56 2.08
C ASN A 147 -0.57 -9.56 0.62
N ILE A 148 -1.65 -10.28 0.33
CA ILE A 148 -2.18 -10.45 -1.02
C ILE A 148 -2.54 -9.13 -1.71
N ASN A 149 -3.02 -8.13 -0.97
CA ASN A 149 -3.35 -6.82 -1.54
C ASN A 149 -2.09 -6.06 -1.94
N PHE A 150 -1.03 -6.13 -1.13
CA PHE A 150 0.26 -5.56 -1.50
C PHE A 150 0.84 -6.22 -2.75
N ILE A 151 0.74 -7.55 -2.85
CA ILE A 151 1.20 -8.30 -4.03
C ILE A 151 0.41 -7.90 -5.28
N LYS A 152 -0.91 -7.72 -5.17
CA LYS A 152 -1.74 -7.20 -6.27
C LYS A 152 -1.29 -5.81 -6.75
N GLU A 153 -0.91 -4.92 -5.83
CA GLU A 153 -0.35 -3.61 -6.20
C GLU A 153 1.00 -3.75 -6.91
N LEU A 154 1.89 -4.62 -6.41
CA LEU A 154 3.17 -4.89 -7.08
C LEU A 154 2.98 -5.37 -8.52
N ILE A 155 2.01 -6.25 -8.75
CA ILE A 155 1.69 -6.78 -10.09
C ILE A 155 1.21 -5.68 -11.03
N LYS A 156 0.43 -4.72 -10.55
CA LYS A 156 -0.03 -3.58 -11.37
C LYS A 156 1.13 -2.72 -11.88
N ASP A 157 2.17 -2.55 -11.05
CA ASP A 157 3.35 -1.73 -11.37
C ASP A 157 4.47 -2.53 -12.03
N SER A 158 4.23 -3.79 -12.38
CA SER A 158 5.21 -4.71 -12.95
C SER A 158 5.23 -4.71 -14.48
N THR A 159 6.31 -5.22 -15.05
CA THR A 159 6.36 -5.70 -16.44
C THR A 159 6.17 -7.21 -16.46
N LYS A 160 5.34 -7.73 -17.37
CA LYS A 160 5.05 -9.16 -17.49
C LYS A 160 5.91 -9.81 -18.58
N ASP A 161 6.50 -10.94 -18.24
CA ASP A 161 7.28 -11.79 -19.15
C ASP A 161 6.87 -13.27 -18.94
N GLY A 162 6.02 -13.79 -19.79
CA GLY A 162 5.38 -15.09 -19.60
C GLY A 162 4.51 -15.13 -18.33
N ASN A 163 4.86 -16.00 -17.37
CA ASN A 163 4.18 -16.13 -16.09
C ASN A 163 4.88 -15.33 -14.96
N VAL A 164 5.94 -14.59 -15.30
CA VAL A 164 6.75 -13.85 -14.33
C VAL A 164 6.45 -12.35 -14.47
N TYR A 165 6.20 -11.73 -13.34
CA TYR A 165 6.06 -10.27 -13.20
C TYR A 165 7.34 -9.71 -12.59
N LYS A 166 7.94 -8.70 -13.23
CA LYS A 166 9.17 -8.04 -12.80
C LYS A 166 8.84 -6.64 -12.30
N VAL A 167 9.13 -6.35 -11.04
CA VAL A 167 8.89 -5.05 -10.39
C VAL A 167 10.23 -4.38 -10.13
N LYS A 168 10.46 -3.20 -10.70
CA LYS A 168 11.71 -2.46 -10.49
C LYS A 168 11.85 -2.02 -9.03
N LEU A 169 13.02 -2.17 -8.44
CA LEU A 169 13.29 -1.70 -7.08
C LEU A 169 13.12 -0.18 -6.94
N SER A 170 13.39 0.58 -8.00
CA SER A 170 13.17 2.03 -8.02
C SER A 170 11.71 2.47 -7.81
N THR A 171 10.73 1.57 -8.01
CA THR A 171 9.33 1.84 -7.71
C THR A 171 8.97 1.58 -6.25
N LEU A 172 9.77 0.81 -5.53
CA LEU A 172 9.52 0.38 -4.15
C LEU A 172 10.33 1.17 -3.12
N VAL A 173 11.52 1.60 -3.51
CA VAL A 173 12.48 2.26 -2.62
C VAL A 173 12.85 3.63 -3.20
N LEU A 174 12.54 4.67 -2.44
CA LEU A 174 12.86 6.06 -2.80
C LEU A 174 14.37 6.21 -3.04
N ASN A 175 14.73 6.92 -4.11
CA ASN A 175 16.12 7.19 -4.51
C ASN A 175 16.93 5.94 -4.92
N ASN A 176 16.30 4.77 -5.09
CA ASN A 176 16.98 3.63 -5.68
C ASN A 176 17.03 3.78 -7.20
N THR A 177 18.24 3.81 -7.75
CA THR A 177 18.49 3.93 -9.20
C THR A 177 18.94 2.62 -9.84
N SER A 178 18.95 1.51 -9.06
CA SER A 178 19.35 0.21 -9.61
C SER A 178 18.31 -0.31 -10.61
N ASP A 179 18.79 -1.03 -11.61
CA ASP A 179 17.94 -1.75 -12.55
C ASP A 179 17.53 -3.15 -12.05
N ASN A 180 17.75 -3.44 -10.75
CA ASN A 180 17.36 -4.70 -10.15
C ASN A 180 15.84 -4.78 -9.98
N TYR A 181 15.35 -6.01 -9.93
CA TYR A 181 13.94 -6.34 -9.86
C TYR A 181 13.67 -7.31 -8.71
N ILE A 182 12.48 -7.24 -8.15
CA ILE A 182 11.84 -8.42 -7.54
C ILE A 182 11.05 -9.15 -8.62
N THR A 183 10.95 -10.47 -8.51
CA THR A 183 10.16 -11.27 -9.44
C THR A 183 9.00 -11.94 -8.72
N ILE A 184 7.84 -11.97 -9.38
CA ILE A 184 6.63 -12.61 -8.88
C ILE A 184 6.18 -13.60 -9.95
N GLU A 185 6.14 -14.87 -9.61
CA GLU A 185 5.62 -15.94 -10.47
C GLU A 185 4.28 -16.43 -9.94
N ILE A 186 3.28 -16.56 -10.83
CA ILE A 186 1.94 -17.02 -10.50
C ILE A 186 1.66 -18.31 -11.25
N ASN A 187 1.40 -19.38 -10.49
CA ASN A 187 0.93 -20.64 -11.03
C ASN A 187 -0.58 -20.78 -10.75
N GLU A 188 -1.37 -20.67 -11.82
CA GLU A 188 -2.83 -20.73 -11.76
C GLU A 188 -3.36 -22.12 -11.41
N ASP A 189 -2.65 -23.18 -11.81
CA ASP A 189 -3.11 -24.56 -11.59
C ASP A 189 -2.96 -24.96 -10.12
N THR A 190 -1.80 -24.67 -9.54
CA THR A 190 -1.49 -24.99 -8.13
C THR A 190 -1.95 -23.91 -7.16
N LYS A 191 -2.47 -22.79 -7.64
CA LYS A 191 -2.82 -21.60 -6.84
C LYS A 191 -1.64 -21.10 -6.00
N THR A 192 -0.46 -21.07 -6.61
CA THR A 192 0.78 -20.71 -5.92
C THR A 192 1.34 -19.39 -6.45
N ILE A 193 1.84 -18.57 -5.54
CA ILE A 193 2.57 -17.34 -5.83
C ILE A 193 3.98 -17.50 -5.25
N THR A 194 4.99 -17.33 -6.08
CA THR A 194 6.39 -17.34 -5.66
C THR A 194 6.99 -15.96 -5.89
N ILE A 195 7.61 -15.38 -4.85
CA ILE A 195 8.19 -14.04 -4.93
C ILE A 195 9.65 -14.11 -4.49
N ASP A 196 10.54 -13.63 -5.34
CA ASP A 196 11.94 -13.43 -5.01
C ASP A 196 12.17 -11.98 -4.57
N TYR A 197 12.37 -11.79 -3.27
CA TYR A 197 12.67 -10.51 -2.62
C TYR A 197 14.17 -10.29 -2.42
N THR A 198 15.04 -11.16 -2.89
CA THR A 198 16.49 -11.15 -2.60
C THR A 198 17.10 -9.77 -2.86
N GLU A 199 16.86 -9.19 -4.03
CA GLU A 199 17.44 -7.90 -4.38
C GLU A 199 16.89 -6.73 -3.53
N LEU A 200 15.66 -6.85 -3.03
CA LEU A 200 15.08 -5.85 -2.12
C LEU A 200 15.76 -5.89 -0.75
N PHE A 201 15.98 -7.07 -0.21
CA PHE A 201 16.60 -7.25 1.11
C PHE A 201 18.11 -6.97 1.10
N LYS A 202 18.79 -7.15 -0.04
CA LYS A 202 20.19 -6.74 -0.22
C LYS A 202 20.43 -5.24 -0.09
N ILE A 203 19.41 -4.41 -0.24
CA ILE A 203 19.55 -2.96 -0.03
C ILE A 203 19.90 -2.64 1.42
N ASP A 204 19.29 -3.35 2.37
CA ASP A 204 19.50 -3.15 3.80
C ASP A 204 20.70 -3.98 4.31
N ASP A 205 20.89 -5.18 3.76
CA ASP A 205 21.97 -6.09 4.13
C ASP A 205 22.51 -6.84 2.90
N SER A 206 23.66 -6.40 2.40
CA SER A 206 24.30 -6.97 1.21
C SER A 206 24.81 -8.40 1.39
N SER A 207 24.86 -8.92 2.61
CA SER A 207 25.26 -10.30 2.90
C SER A 207 24.16 -11.34 2.60
N ILE A 208 22.91 -10.90 2.44
CA ILE A 208 21.78 -11.75 2.11
C ILE A 208 21.96 -12.31 0.69
N ASN A 209 21.86 -13.62 0.55
CA ASN A 209 22.00 -14.31 -0.73
C ASN A 209 20.65 -14.73 -1.32
N LYS A 210 19.65 -14.99 -0.47
CA LYS A 210 18.33 -15.46 -0.91
C LYS A 210 17.22 -15.03 0.04
N VAL A 211 16.12 -14.49 -0.51
CA VAL A 211 14.86 -14.33 0.20
C VAL A 211 13.72 -14.70 -0.76
N LEU A 212 13.24 -15.94 -0.64
CA LEU A 212 12.17 -16.48 -1.46
C LEU A 212 10.93 -16.72 -0.60
N VAL A 213 9.78 -16.23 -1.05
CA VAL A 213 8.47 -16.44 -0.41
C VAL A 213 7.57 -17.20 -1.37
N THR A 214 7.13 -18.39 -0.97
CA THR A 214 6.18 -19.19 -1.74
C THR A 214 4.88 -19.32 -0.96
N MET A 215 3.76 -18.91 -1.55
CA MET A 215 2.43 -18.93 -0.95
C MET A 215 1.52 -19.80 -1.80
N THR A 216 0.95 -20.85 -1.20
CA THR A 216 -0.03 -21.73 -1.84
C THR A 216 -1.39 -21.53 -1.18
N TYR A 217 -2.44 -21.39 -1.97
CA TYR A 217 -3.79 -21.14 -1.49
C TYR A 217 -4.71 -22.31 -1.81
N SER A 218 -5.54 -22.67 -0.83
CA SER A 218 -6.51 -23.76 -0.93
C SER A 218 -7.85 -23.38 -0.29
N ASN A 219 -8.85 -24.21 -0.42
CA ASN A 219 -10.18 -24.04 0.19
C ASN A 219 -10.77 -22.63 0.01
N ILE A 220 -10.54 -22.03 -1.18
CA ILE A 220 -10.97 -20.67 -1.50
C ILE A 220 -12.51 -20.59 -1.45
N ASN A 221 -13.04 -19.69 -0.62
CA ASN A 221 -14.48 -19.52 -0.31
C ASN A 221 -15.15 -20.75 0.32
N GLN A 222 -14.37 -21.64 0.96
CA GLN A 222 -14.90 -22.90 1.53
C GLN A 222 -14.63 -23.03 3.04
N ILE A 223 -13.92 -22.09 3.65
CA ILE A 223 -13.63 -22.11 5.09
C ILE A 223 -14.92 -21.80 5.87
N LEU A 224 -15.33 -22.69 6.76
CA LEU A 224 -16.49 -22.54 7.63
C LEU A 224 -16.11 -22.26 9.09
N SER A 225 -14.88 -22.61 9.49
CA SER A 225 -14.34 -22.39 10.84
C SER A 225 -12.84 -22.12 10.76
N LEU A 226 -12.32 -21.36 11.72
CA LEU A 226 -10.87 -21.16 11.90
C LEU A 226 -10.20 -22.32 12.63
N GLU A 227 -10.98 -23.14 13.32
CA GLU A 227 -10.53 -24.36 13.97
C GLU A 227 -10.45 -25.51 12.94
N GLU A 228 -9.44 -26.37 13.11
CA GLU A 228 -9.31 -27.60 12.34
C GLU A 228 -10.35 -28.65 12.73
#